data_a975a1996ac892ec0579f9b3f970cb06
#
_entry.id   a975a1996ac892ec0579f9b3f970cb06
#
_cell.length_a   1.000
_cell.length_b   1.000
_cell.length_c   1.000
_cell.angle_alpha   90.00
_cell.angle_beta   90.00
_cell.angle_gamma   90.00
#
_symmetry.space_group_name_H-M   'P 1'
#
loop_
_entity.id
_entity.type
_entity.pdbx_description
1 polymer ?
#
loop_
_entity_poly.entity_id
_entity_poly.type
_entity_poly.pdbx_seq_one_letter_code
_entity_poly.pdbx_strand_id
1 'polypeptide(L)'
;WKSGNDISGRYMWNNECYLFWKHIKDLFFEDLEYGLKSVTHLTTEHVMLNSYSVMNVKLAASVLSESTCVSLQVYGPPGAKETALFCRQFDKFFDCFNVKDTQQSKKKIKPFLKKYESEDDVRFNWLNSFIAYLDEWKQNIAKRPGEFTQTQRNNMFISLPTYEGIKISIKSLQEIIPYLLRNGFDYVLSENFCQDDLENYFGRQRAIGSRKTNPNSRDTIRNDRIIKNQLDPRPIEGGNCPA
;
A
#
# COMPACT_ATOMS: atom_id res chain seq x y z
N TRP A 1 -8.04 12.55 -0.94
CA TRP A 1 -7.44 13.09 0.29
C TRP A 1 -6.46 14.21 0.04
N LYS A 2 -5.69 14.20 -1.03
CA LYS A 2 -4.70 15.25 -1.37
C LYS A 2 -5.27 16.68 -1.51
N SER A 3 -6.52 16.81 -1.89
CA SER A 3 -7.22 18.10 -1.93
C SER A 3 -7.71 18.57 -0.55
N GLY A 4 -7.51 17.77 0.50
CA GLY A 4 -7.97 17.99 1.86
C GLY A 4 -7.06 18.91 2.66
N ASN A 5 -6.91 20.16 2.22
CA ASN A 5 -6.11 21.17 2.93
C ASN A 5 -6.92 21.89 4.02
N ASP A 6 -8.23 21.97 3.85
CA ASP A 6 -9.17 22.62 4.77
C ASP A 6 -10.60 22.08 4.54
N ILE A 7 -11.57 22.63 5.26
CA ILE A 7 -12.99 22.25 5.15
C ILE A 7 -13.68 22.70 3.85
N SER A 8 -13.07 23.55 3.05
CA SER A 8 -13.61 23.94 1.74
C SER A 8 -13.38 22.89 0.65
N GLY A 9 -12.35 22.07 0.82
CA GLY A 9 -12.01 20.97 -0.08
C GLY A 9 -12.52 19.60 0.41
N ARG A 10 -12.00 18.52 -0.18
CA ARG A 10 -12.25 17.17 0.31
C ARG A 10 -11.41 16.90 1.56
N TYR A 11 -12.06 16.63 2.68
CA TYR A 11 -11.43 16.22 3.92
C TYR A 11 -11.99 14.88 4.41
N MET A 12 -11.22 14.17 5.23
CA MET A 12 -11.71 13.04 6.00
C MET A 12 -11.97 13.49 7.44
N TRP A 13 -12.86 12.79 8.12
CA TRP A 13 -13.25 13.14 9.49
C TRP A 13 -13.56 11.88 10.28
N ASN A 14 -12.96 11.75 11.46
CA ASN A 14 -13.21 10.65 12.40
C ASN A 14 -12.99 11.14 13.84
N ASN A 15 -13.73 10.60 14.80
CA ASN A 15 -13.57 10.89 16.22
C ASN A 15 -13.46 12.41 16.52
N GLU A 16 -14.39 13.18 15.95
CA GLU A 16 -14.44 14.66 16.10
C GLU A 16 -13.21 15.41 15.57
N CYS A 17 -12.30 14.71 14.89
CA CYS A 17 -11.08 15.26 14.35
C CYS A 17 -11.10 15.22 12.82
N TYR A 18 -10.44 16.22 12.22
CA TYR A 18 -10.23 16.27 10.77
C TYR A 18 -8.92 15.57 10.39
N LEU A 19 -8.97 14.78 9.32
CA LEU A 19 -7.79 14.20 8.70
C LEU A 19 -7.50 15.01 7.42
N PHE A 20 -6.56 15.95 7.52
CA PHE A 20 -6.17 16.80 6.43
C PHE A 20 -4.86 16.33 5.78
N TRP A 21 -4.79 16.42 4.46
CA TRP A 21 -3.52 16.31 3.74
C TRP A 21 -2.56 17.43 4.16
N LYS A 22 -3.10 18.57 4.53
CA LYS A 22 -2.34 19.72 5.04
C LYS A 22 -1.44 19.34 6.23
N HIS A 23 -1.84 18.44 7.12
CA HIS A 23 -1.02 18.01 8.25
C HIS A 23 0.32 17.39 7.79
N ILE A 24 0.30 16.65 6.67
CA ILE A 24 1.52 16.07 6.07
C ILE A 24 2.37 17.17 5.40
N LYS A 25 1.69 18.12 4.74
CA LYS A 25 2.38 19.25 4.10
C LYS A 25 3.08 20.15 5.12
N ASP A 26 2.36 20.55 6.15
CA ASP A 26 2.89 21.40 7.21
C ASP A 26 4.07 20.74 7.90
N LEU A 27 3.94 19.47 8.29
CA LEU A 27 5.04 18.68 8.86
C LEU A 27 6.30 18.70 7.97
N PHE A 28 6.14 18.50 6.66
CA PHE A 28 7.25 18.47 5.72
C PHE A 28 7.90 19.85 5.53
N PHE A 29 7.10 20.90 5.37
CA PHE A 29 7.63 22.26 5.11
C PHE A 29 8.24 22.87 6.36
N GLU A 30 7.66 22.66 7.55
CA GLU A 30 8.24 23.08 8.82
C GLU A 30 9.61 22.40 9.05
N ASP A 31 9.73 21.09 8.78
CA ASP A 31 11.01 20.37 8.88
C ASP A 31 12.08 20.93 7.92
N LEU A 32 11.69 21.39 6.74
CA LEU A 32 12.61 22.07 5.81
C LEU A 32 13.11 23.43 6.32
N GLU A 33 12.24 24.20 6.98
CA GLU A 33 12.59 25.51 7.51
C GLU A 33 13.57 25.42 8.70
N TYR A 34 13.44 24.40 9.53
CA TYR A 34 14.32 24.17 10.67
C TYR A 34 15.72 23.67 10.29
N GLY A 35 15.96 23.29 9.03
CA GLY A 35 17.29 22.89 8.52
C GLY A 35 17.83 21.56 9.04
N LEU A 36 17.23 20.97 10.08
CA LEU A 36 17.52 19.64 10.58
C LEU A 36 16.45 18.70 10.06
N LYS A 37 16.77 17.89 9.05
CA LYS A 37 15.84 16.92 8.47
C LYS A 37 15.49 15.81 9.47
N SER A 38 14.49 16.05 10.31
CA SER A 38 13.92 15.05 11.21
C SER A 38 12.98 14.08 10.48
N VAL A 39 12.36 14.55 9.38
CA VAL A 39 11.43 13.78 8.55
C VAL A 39 12.09 13.33 7.25
N THR A 40 13.16 12.54 7.40
CA THR A 40 14.04 12.13 6.27
C THR A 40 13.36 11.23 5.23
N HIS A 41 12.26 10.58 5.56
CA HIS A 41 11.52 9.66 4.69
C HIS A 41 10.56 10.38 3.73
N LEU A 42 10.26 11.66 3.95
CA LEU A 42 9.46 12.49 3.06
C LEU A 42 10.34 13.38 2.19
N THR A 43 9.95 13.56 0.94
CA THR A 43 10.57 14.47 -0.03
C THR A 43 9.50 15.35 -0.66
N THR A 44 9.90 16.37 -1.39
CA THR A 44 8.99 17.23 -2.15
C THR A 44 8.04 16.43 -3.03
N GLU A 45 8.52 15.32 -3.65
CA GLU A 45 7.70 14.47 -4.49
C GLU A 45 6.56 13.77 -3.73
N HIS A 46 6.76 13.42 -2.46
CA HIS A 46 5.71 12.85 -1.62
C HIS A 46 4.57 13.84 -1.35
N VAL A 47 4.87 15.12 -1.27
CA VAL A 47 3.94 16.17 -0.85
C VAL A 47 3.35 16.91 -2.06
N MET A 48 4.19 17.17 -3.08
CA MET A 48 3.83 17.88 -4.31
C MET A 48 3.75 16.89 -5.47
N LEU A 49 2.67 16.12 -5.49
CA LEU A 49 2.47 15.04 -6.45
C LEU A 49 2.12 15.57 -7.84
N ASN A 50 2.74 15.01 -8.86
CA ASN A 50 2.39 15.21 -10.27
C ASN A 50 1.56 14.04 -10.81
N SER A 51 1.14 14.10 -12.08
CA SER A 51 0.31 13.05 -12.70
C SER A 51 0.96 11.66 -12.73
N TYR A 52 2.27 11.57 -12.71
CA TYR A 52 3.01 10.29 -12.69
C TYR A 52 3.20 9.78 -11.26
N SER A 53 3.58 10.65 -10.34
CA SER A 53 3.82 10.28 -8.94
C SER A 53 2.55 9.88 -8.19
N VAL A 54 1.37 10.34 -8.68
CA VAL A 54 0.06 9.96 -8.14
C VAL A 54 -0.17 8.45 -8.09
N MET A 55 0.37 7.72 -9.07
CA MET A 55 0.20 6.25 -9.18
C MET A 55 1.34 5.47 -8.52
N ASN A 56 2.30 6.16 -7.89
CA ASN A 56 3.46 5.53 -7.27
C ASN A 56 3.13 5.02 -5.86
N VAL A 57 2.96 3.71 -5.73
CA VAL A 57 2.65 3.05 -4.46
C VAL A 57 3.75 3.26 -3.40
N LYS A 58 5.03 3.35 -3.80
CA LYS A 58 6.14 3.59 -2.86
C LYS A 58 6.02 4.94 -2.17
N LEU A 59 5.61 5.99 -2.90
CA LEU A 59 5.37 7.31 -2.32
C LEU A 59 4.19 7.27 -1.34
N ALA A 60 3.11 6.58 -1.71
CA ALA A 60 1.96 6.40 -0.83
C ALA A 60 2.34 5.65 0.46
N ALA A 61 3.09 4.55 0.34
CA ALA A 61 3.55 3.77 1.49
C ALA A 61 4.50 4.57 2.41
N SER A 62 5.35 5.44 1.87
CA SER A 62 6.21 6.32 2.67
C SER A 62 5.40 7.34 3.48
N VAL A 63 4.37 7.92 2.87
CA VAL A 63 3.47 8.86 3.56
C VAL A 63 2.60 8.14 4.59
N LEU A 64 2.02 6.99 4.23
CA LEU A 64 1.20 6.16 5.11
C LEU A 64 2.09 5.19 5.90
N SER A 65 3.00 5.71 6.71
CA SER A 65 3.99 4.91 7.44
C SER A 65 4.00 5.21 8.94
N GLU A 66 4.52 4.27 9.73
CA GLU A 66 4.78 4.48 11.16
C GLU A 66 5.72 5.66 11.38
N SER A 67 6.71 5.87 10.50
CA SER A 67 7.61 7.02 10.58
C SER A 67 6.86 8.34 10.48
N THR A 68 5.92 8.44 9.53
CA THR A 68 5.06 9.62 9.40
C THR A 68 4.15 9.79 10.63
N CYS A 69 3.60 8.69 11.16
CA CYS A 69 2.81 8.73 12.39
C CYS A 69 3.61 9.33 13.55
N VAL A 70 4.81 8.80 13.81
CA VAL A 70 5.67 9.29 14.89
C VAL A 70 6.07 10.75 14.67
N SER A 71 6.44 11.12 13.43
CA SER A 71 6.78 12.50 13.10
C SER A 71 5.61 13.46 13.34
N LEU A 72 4.37 13.07 12.96
CA LEU A 72 3.18 13.87 13.23
C LEU A 72 2.86 13.98 14.73
N GLN A 73 3.16 12.96 15.51
CA GLN A 73 2.95 12.98 16.97
C GLN A 73 3.94 13.90 17.70
N VAL A 74 5.16 14.00 17.19
CA VAL A 74 6.24 14.77 17.83
C VAL A 74 6.31 16.21 17.32
N TYR A 75 6.19 16.38 16.01
CA TYR A 75 6.42 17.66 15.31
C TYR A 75 5.18 18.16 14.54
N GLY A 76 4.08 17.39 14.52
CA GLY A 76 2.92 17.73 13.70
C GLY A 76 2.12 18.91 14.25
N PRO A 77 1.34 19.56 13.37
CA PRO A 77 0.48 20.67 13.76
C PRO A 77 -0.63 20.22 14.73
N PRO A 78 -1.21 21.17 15.49
CA PRO A 78 -2.36 20.88 16.36
C PRO A 78 -3.49 20.19 15.58
N GLY A 79 -4.07 19.13 16.17
CA GLY A 79 -5.16 18.36 15.53
C GLY A 79 -4.70 17.23 14.59
N ALA A 80 -3.39 16.99 14.40
CA ALA A 80 -2.87 15.93 13.53
C ALA A 80 -2.98 14.51 14.11
N LYS A 81 -3.48 14.33 15.34
CA LYS A 81 -3.54 13.04 16.05
C LYS A 81 -4.24 11.94 15.22
N GLU A 82 -5.43 12.21 14.68
CA GLU A 82 -6.16 11.23 13.88
C GLU A 82 -5.48 10.98 12.53
N THR A 83 -4.84 11.99 11.94
CA THR A 83 -4.01 11.80 10.73
C THR A 83 -2.81 10.88 11.03
N ALA A 84 -2.17 11.03 12.17
CA ALA A 84 -1.09 10.16 12.62
C ALA A 84 -1.56 8.72 12.82
N LEU A 85 -2.70 8.53 13.50
CA LEU A 85 -3.31 7.22 13.69
C LEU A 85 -3.66 6.56 12.36
N PHE A 86 -4.26 7.31 11.44
CA PHE A 86 -4.56 6.84 10.10
C PHE A 86 -3.31 6.33 9.37
N CYS A 87 -2.20 7.07 9.39
CA CYS A 87 -0.94 6.63 8.80
C CYS A 87 -0.45 5.30 9.41
N ARG A 88 -0.48 5.17 10.73
CA ARG A 88 -0.09 3.94 11.45
C ARG A 88 -0.96 2.74 11.09
N GLN A 89 -2.26 2.92 11.01
CA GLN A 89 -3.19 1.84 10.67
C GLN A 89 -2.93 1.32 9.25
N PHE A 90 -2.71 2.23 8.29
CA PHE A 90 -2.42 1.85 6.92
C PHE A 90 -0.99 1.27 6.74
N ASP A 91 0.01 1.71 7.52
CA ASP A 91 1.35 1.07 7.52
C ASP A 91 1.25 -0.41 7.90
N LYS A 92 0.57 -0.71 9.00
CA LYS A 92 0.39 -2.10 9.46
C LYS A 92 -0.42 -2.95 8.48
N PHE A 93 -1.48 -2.37 7.90
CA PHE A 93 -2.25 -3.04 6.86
C PHE A 93 -1.37 -3.38 5.66
N PHE A 94 -0.61 -2.40 5.15
CA PHE A 94 0.30 -2.58 4.05
C PHE A 94 1.38 -3.64 4.35
N ASP A 95 1.96 -3.61 5.54
CA ASP A 95 2.96 -4.59 5.97
C ASP A 95 2.40 -6.03 5.97
N CYS A 96 1.14 -6.26 6.37
CA CYS A 96 0.50 -7.57 6.31
C CYS A 96 0.41 -8.15 4.89
N PHE A 97 0.26 -7.29 3.88
CA PHE A 97 0.10 -7.67 2.47
C PHE A 97 1.39 -7.63 1.66
N ASN A 98 2.49 -7.13 2.24
CA ASN A 98 3.79 -7.00 1.58
C ASN A 98 4.91 -7.75 2.31
N VAL A 99 4.58 -8.89 2.89
CA VAL A 99 5.56 -9.77 3.51
C VAL A 99 6.47 -10.32 2.43
N LYS A 100 7.76 -9.89 2.50
CA LYS A 100 8.83 -10.27 1.58
C LYS A 100 9.79 -11.22 2.25
N ASP A 101 10.73 -11.73 1.44
CA ASP A 101 11.74 -12.66 1.89
C ASP A 101 12.41 -12.25 3.22
N THR A 102 12.68 -13.23 4.00
CA THR A 102 13.10 -13.25 5.39
C THR A 102 14.30 -12.36 5.76
N GLN A 103 15.18 -12.01 4.82
CA GLN A 103 16.34 -11.16 5.12
C GLN A 103 15.98 -9.69 5.36
N GLN A 104 14.94 -9.17 4.71
CA GLN A 104 14.49 -7.78 4.93
C GLN A 104 13.65 -7.65 6.20
N SER A 105 12.86 -8.66 6.54
CA SER A 105 12.07 -8.68 7.77
C SER A 105 12.94 -8.79 9.03
N LYS A 106 14.10 -9.44 8.95
CA LYS A 106 15.06 -9.54 10.06
C LYS A 106 15.79 -8.24 10.34
N LYS A 107 16.02 -7.39 9.33
CA LYS A 107 16.72 -6.09 9.48
C LYS A 107 15.80 -4.95 9.90
N LYS A 108 14.49 -5.07 9.65
CA LYS A 108 13.49 -4.10 10.09
C LYS A 108 12.74 -4.71 11.27
N ILE A 109 12.76 -4.04 12.41
CA ILE A 109 11.98 -4.42 13.60
C ILE A 109 10.49 -4.12 13.34
N LYS A 110 9.93 -4.76 12.32
CA LYS A 110 8.53 -4.66 11.95
C LYS A 110 7.86 -6.03 12.07
N PRO A 111 7.10 -6.28 13.15
CA PRO A 111 6.50 -7.58 13.41
C PRO A 111 5.49 -8.00 12.33
N PHE A 112 4.85 -7.04 11.65
CA PHE A 112 3.85 -7.29 10.62
C PHE A 112 4.46 -7.74 9.28
N LEU A 113 5.76 -7.54 9.06
CA LEU A 113 6.49 -8.02 7.87
C LEU A 113 7.08 -9.42 8.01
N LYS A 114 6.87 -10.10 9.14
CA LYS A 114 7.34 -11.47 9.32
C LYS A 114 6.55 -12.43 8.42
N LYS A 115 7.22 -13.47 7.91
CA LYS A 115 6.55 -14.54 7.17
C LYS A 115 5.41 -15.16 8.00
N TYR A 116 4.39 -15.62 7.32
CA TYR A 116 3.28 -16.34 7.95
C TYR A 116 3.66 -17.80 8.13
N GLU A 117 3.75 -18.25 9.36
CA GLU A 117 4.18 -19.62 9.74
C GLU A 117 3.12 -20.35 10.55
N SER A 118 2.05 -19.67 10.97
CA SER A 118 0.97 -20.25 11.78
C SER A 118 -0.38 -19.99 11.15
N GLU A 119 -1.28 -20.97 11.26
CA GLU A 119 -2.68 -20.83 10.86
C GLU A 119 -3.43 -19.80 11.73
N ASP A 120 -3.02 -19.65 13.00
CA ASP A 120 -3.57 -18.70 13.98
C ASP A 120 -2.65 -17.49 14.16
N ASP A 121 -2.21 -16.88 13.08
CA ASP A 121 -1.32 -15.72 13.14
C ASP A 121 -1.98 -14.54 13.84
N VAL A 122 -1.27 -13.91 14.79
CA VAL A 122 -1.78 -12.79 15.60
C VAL A 122 -2.21 -11.58 14.76
N ARG A 123 -1.67 -11.43 13.54
CA ARG A 123 -2.05 -10.39 12.60
C ARG A 123 -3.50 -10.51 12.14
N PHE A 124 -4.09 -11.72 12.15
CA PHE A 124 -5.49 -11.91 11.81
C PHE A 124 -6.43 -11.19 12.79
N ASN A 125 -6.11 -11.25 14.09
CA ASN A 125 -6.86 -10.51 15.11
C ASN A 125 -6.74 -9.00 14.89
N TRP A 126 -5.54 -8.52 14.55
CA TRP A 126 -5.33 -7.12 14.25
C TRP A 126 -6.08 -6.68 12.98
N LEU A 127 -6.07 -7.51 11.91
CA LEU A 127 -6.81 -7.23 10.67
C LEU A 127 -8.34 -7.14 10.93
N ASN A 128 -8.88 -8.00 11.79
CA ASN A 128 -10.28 -7.88 12.21
C ASN A 128 -10.53 -6.58 12.99
N SER A 129 -9.61 -6.19 13.87
CA SER A 129 -9.69 -4.91 14.58
C SER A 129 -9.59 -3.71 13.63
N PHE A 130 -8.82 -3.84 12.55
CA PHE A 130 -8.72 -2.81 11.52
C PHE A 130 -10.04 -2.66 10.73
N ILE A 131 -10.70 -3.77 10.40
CA ILE A 131 -12.06 -3.72 9.80
C ILE A 131 -13.02 -3.03 10.77
N ALA A 132 -13.01 -3.40 12.04
CA ALA A 132 -13.87 -2.79 13.07
C ALA A 132 -13.62 -1.28 13.19
N TYR A 133 -12.36 -0.83 13.15
CA TYR A 133 -11.98 0.58 13.11
C TYR A 133 -12.58 1.31 11.89
N LEU A 134 -12.56 0.71 10.70
CA LEU A 134 -13.15 1.30 9.50
C LEU A 134 -14.69 1.33 9.59
N ASP A 135 -15.30 0.28 10.14
CA ASP A 135 -16.75 0.21 10.34
C ASP A 135 -17.23 1.26 11.36
N GLU A 136 -16.51 1.42 12.46
CA GLU A 136 -16.76 2.47 13.46
C GLU A 136 -16.60 3.87 12.86
N TRP A 137 -15.55 4.10 12.08
CA TRP A 137 -15.36 5.36 11.39
C TRP A 137 -16.56 5.73 10.51
N LYS A 138 -17.04 4.77 9.72
CA LYS A 138 -18.24 4.95 8.88
C LYS A 138 -19.47 5.28 9.71
N GLN A 139 -19.65 4.63 10.88
CA GLN A 139 -20.74 4.92 11.80
C GLN A 139 -20.61 6.33 12.44
N ASN A 140 -19.39 6.74 12.80
CA ASN A 140 -19.13 8.08 13.35
C ASN A 140 -19.54 9.18 12.36
N ILE A 141 -19.22 8.98 11.06
CA ILE A 141 -19.67 9.90 10.01
C ILE A 141 -21.17 9.95 9.90
N ALA A 142 -21.86 8.79 9.97
CA ALA A 142 -23.32 8.74 9.91
C ALA A 142 -23.97 9.48 11.08
N LYS A 143 -23.37 9.39 12.29
CA LYS A 143 -23.83 10.04 13.52
C LYS A 143 -23.39 11.50 13.66
N ARG A 144 -22.50 11.98 12.79
CA ARG A 144 -21.96 13.34 12.89
C ARG A 144 -23.10 14.37 12.85
N PRO A 145 -23.20 15.26 13.86
CA PRO A 145 -24.22 16.32 13.88
C PRO A 145 -23.96 17.36 12.78
N GLY A 146 -25.03 17.94 12.26
CA GLY A 146 -25.02 18.94 11.19
C GLY A 146 -25.66 18.43 9.91
N GLU A 147 -26.02 19.37 9.04
CA GLU A 147 -26.63 19.09 7.74
C GLU A 147 -25.53 18.81 6.70
N PHE A 148 -25.41 17.57 6.27
CA PHE A 148 -24.46 17.12 5.26
C PHE A 148 -25.19 16.32 4.19
N THR A 149 -24.92 16.64 2.95
CA THR A 149 -25.36 15.79 1.82
C THR A 149 -24.68 14.43 1.86
N GLN A 150 -25.26 13.42 1.22
CA GLN A 150 -24.64 12.09 1.12
C GLN A 150 -23.24 12.14 0.49
N THR A 151 -23.04 12.99 -0.50
CA THR A 151 -21.72 13.21 -1.14
C THR A 151 -20.71 13.75 -0.15
N GLN A 152 -21.10 14.73 0.68
CA GLN A 152 -20.21 15.28 1.73
C GLN A 152 -19.85 14.19 2.75
N ARG A 153 -20.81 13.40 3.23
CA ARG A 153 -20.53 12.28 4.13
C ARG A 153 -19.59 11.25 3.51
N ASN A 154 -19.80 10.89 2.26
CA ASN A 154 -18.91 9.96 1.54
C ASN A 154 -17.49 10.51 1.39
N ASN A 155 -17.33 11.83 1.28
CA ASN A 155 -16.02 12.46 1.19
C ASN A 155 -15.24 12.48 2.51
N MET A 156 -15.93 12.32 3.66
CA MET A 156 -15.30 12.24 4.98
C MET A 156 -14.65 10.87 5.26
N PHE A 157 -14.86 9.91 4.39
CA PHE A 157 -14.35 8.55 4.49
C PHE A 157 -13.43 8.21 3.32
N ILE A 158 -12.74 7.09 3.39
CA ILE A 158 -12.10 6.49 2.22
C ILE A 158 -13.16 6.14 1.17
N SER A 159 -12.77 5.97 -0.09
CA SER A 159 -13.75 5.63 -1.13
C SER A 159 -14.42 4.28 -0.83
N LEU A 160 -15.70 4.14 -1.15
CA LEU A 160 -16.42 2.89 -0.94
C LEU A 160 -15.75 1.69 -1.64
N PRO A 161 -15.28 1.78 -2.90
CA PRO A 161 -14.52 0.68 -3.51
C PRO A 161 -13.23 0.32 -2.74
N THR A 162 -12.53 1.31 -2.18
CA THR A 162 -11.33 1.05 -1.35
C THR A 162 -11.71 0.31 -0.06
N TYR A 163 -12.75 0.75 0.62
CA TYR A 163 -13.23 0.10 1.84
C TYR A 163 -13.66 -1.35 1.61
N GLU A 164 -14.47 -1.61 0.58
CA GLU A 164 -14.90 -2.97 0.22
C GLU A 164 -13.72 -3.84 -0.23
N GLY A 165 -12.81 -3.27 -1.03
CA GLY A 165 -11.59 -3.95 -1.45
C GLY A 165 -10.70 -4.36 -0.27
N ILE A 166 -10.54 -3.51 0.74
CA ILE A 166 -9.81 -3.84 1.97
C ILE A 166 -10.46 -5.02 2.69
N LYS A 167 -11.78 -5.03 2.85
CA LYS A 167 -12.52 -6.13 3.52
C LYS A 167 -12.35 -7.45 2.77
N ILE A 168 -12.50 -7.43 1.44
CA ILE A 168 -12.32 -8.61 0.59
C ILE A 168 -10.88 -9.13 0.72
N SER A 169 -9.89 -8.24 0.61
CA SER A 169 -8.47 -8.62 0.70
C SER A 169 -8.14 -9.25 2.06
N ILE A 170 -8.61 -8.65 3.16
CA ILE A 170 -8.38 -9.18 4.51
C ILE A 170 -8.98 -10.58 4.63
N LYS A 171 -10.24 -10.76 4.22
CA LYS A 171 -10.91 -12.05 4.27
C LYS A 171 -10.17 -13.10 3.44
N SER A 172 -9.77 -12.75 2.21
CA SER A 172 -9.01 -13.63 1.34
C SER A 172 -7.68 -14.03 1.95
N LEU A 173 -6.96 -13.09 2.58
CA LEU A 173 -5.69 -13.38 3.25
C LEU A 173 -5.86 -14.35 4.42
N GLN A 174 -6.90 -14.16 5.24
CA GLN A 174 -7.25 -15.01 6.38
C GLN A 174 -7.70 -16.42 5.98
N GLU A 175 -8.17 -16.61 4.77
CA GLU A 175 -8.56 -17.92 4.23
C GLU A 175 -7.40 -18.62 3.52
N ILE A 176 -6.63 -17.88 2.70
CA ILE A 176 -5.59 -18.48 1.85
C ILE A 176 -4.35 -18.89 2.63
N ILE A 177 -3.92 -18.12 3.64
CA ILE A 177 -2.71 -18.44 4.42
C ILE A 177 -2.88 -19.75 5.18
N PRO A 178 -3.93 -19.97 6.01
CA PRO A 178 -4.14 -21.25 6.67
C PRO A 178 -4.32 -22.41 5.67
N TYR A 179 -4.97 -22.15 4.53
CA TYR A 179 -5.12 -23.16 3.49
C TYR A 179 -3.77 -23.63 2.94
N LEU A 180 -2.86 -22.73 2.62
CA LEU A 180 -1.53 -23.06 2.09
C LEU A 180 -0.69 -23.78 3.14
N LEU A 181 -0.68 -23.32 4.38
CA LEU A 181 0.07 -23.98 5.48
C LEU A 181 -0.41 -25.41 5.70
N ARG A 182 -1.73 -25.66 5.71
CA ARG A 182 -2.30 -27.02 5.79
C ARG A 182 -1.96 -27.89 4.59
N ASN A 183 -1.66 -27.30 3.43
CA ASN A 183 -1.25 -28.03 2.23
C ASN A 183 0.28 -28.20 2.11
N GLY A 184 1.02 -28.03 3.21
CA GLY A 184 2.44 -28.39 3.30
C GLY A 184 3.42 -27.28 2.98
N PHE A 185 2.98 -26.02 2.93
CA PHE A 185 3.89 -24.88 2.87
C PHE A 185 4.44 -24.58 4.25
N ASP A 186 5.76 -24.50 4.40
CA ASP A 186 6.42 -24.17 5.67
C ASP A 186 6.13 -22.73 6.11
N TYR A 187 5.94 -21.84 5.17
CA TYR A 187 5.59 -20.43 5.38
C TYR A 187 4.94 -19.81 4.13
N VAL A 188 4.29 -18.68 4.32
CA VAL A 188 3.66 -17.93 3.23
C VAL A 188 4.17 -16.49 3.22
N LEU A 189 4.48 -15.98 2.02
CA LEU A 189 4.85 -14.58 1.75
C LEU A 189 3.70 -13.91 1.00
N SER A 190 3.06 -12.94 1.64
CA SER A 190 1.85 -12.31 1.09
C SER A 190 2.13 -11.43 -0.13
N GLU A 191 3.36 -10.98 -0.36
CA GLU A 191 3.71 -10.24 -1.58
C GLU A 191 3.41 -11.04 -2.87
N ASN A 192 3.47 -12.36 -2.80
CA ASN A 192 3.19 -13.24 -3.94
C ASN A 192 1.70 -13.26 -4.35
N PHE A 193 0.81 -12.65 -3.56
CA PHE A 193 -0.62 -12.53 -3.89
C PHE A 193 -0.94 -11.23 -4.63
N CYS A 194 0.03 -10.33 -4.80
CA CYS A 194 -0.14 -9.14 -5.61
C CYS A 194 0.05 -9.47 -7.10
N GLN A 195 -0.37 -8.56 -7.95
CA GLN A 195 -0.27 -8.71 -9.41
C GLN A 195 1.04 -8.17 -10.01
N ASP A 196 2.04 -7.85 -9.18
CA ASP A 196 3.30 -7.27 -9.61
C ASP A 196 4.03 -8.14 -10.65
N ASP A 197 4.03 -9.47 -10.46
CA ASP A 197 4.62 -10.41 -11.40
C ASP A 197 3.89 -10.40 -12.75
N LEU A 198 2.57 -10.28 -12.72
CA LEU A 198 1.75 -10.18 -13.93
C LEU A 198 1.99 -8.84 -14.63
N GLU A 199 2.08 -7.74 -13.90
CA GLU A 199 2.40 -6.42 -14.44
C GLU A 199 3.81 -6.39 -15.04
N ASN A 200 4.77 -6.99 -14.37
CA ASN A 200 6.14 -7.17 -14.87
C ASN A 200 6.17 -8.02 -16.16
N TYR A 201 5.40 -9.10 -16.20
CA TYR A 201 5.27 -9.91 -17.39
C TYR A 201 4.72 -9.10 -18.56
N PHE A 202 3.62 -8.37 -18.39
CA PHE A 202 3.07 -7.50 -19.42
C PHE A 202 4.00 -6.33 -19.77
N GLY A 203 4.76 -5.83 -18.81
CA GLY A 203 5.82 -4.85 -19.05
C GLY A 203 6.89 -5.38 -20.00
N ARG A 204 7.37 -6.61 -19.78
CA ARG A 204 8.33 -7.32 -20.67
C ARG A 204 7.74 -7.58 -22.05
N GLN A 205 6.48 -8.02 -22.12
CA GLN A 205 5.76 -8.21 -23.38
C GLN A 205 5.77 -6.94 -24.25
N ARG A 206 5.49 -5.79 -23.66
CA ARG A 206 5.53 -4.50 -24.36
C ARG A 206 6.94 -4.08 -24.76
N ALA A 207 7.94 -4.32 -23.92
CA ALA A 207 9.33 -3.95 -24.17
C ALA A 207 9.94 -4.69 -25.38
N ILE A 208 9.68 -6.00 -25.50
CA ILE A 208 10.18 -6.84 -26.62
C ILE A 208 9.57 -6.41 -27.96
N GLY A 209 8.32 -6.01 -27.98
CA GLY A 209 7.58 -5.64 -29.20
C GLY A 209 7.86 -4.23 -29.71
N SER A 210 9.06 -3.67 -29.57
CA SER A 210 9.39 -2.29 -29.97
C SER A 210 8.52 -1.23 -29.27
N ARG A 211 8.22 -1.46 -27.99
CA ARG A 211 7.35 -0.63 -27.14
C ARG A 211 5.91 -0.48 -27.65
N LYS A 212 5.40 -1.49 -28.34
CA LYS A 212 3.97 -1.52 -28.71
C LYS A 212 3.12 -1.55 -27.43
N THR A 213 2.27 -0.56 -27.28
CA THR A 213 1.35 -0.47 -26.13
C THR A 213 0.31 -1.60 -26.10
N ASN A 214 -0.10 -2.07 -27.29
CA ASN A 214 -1.09 -3.14 -27.48
C ASN A 214 -0.53 -4.22 -28.43
N PRO A 215 0.21 -5.22 -27.93
CA PRO A 215 0.65 -6.35 -28.74
C PRO A 215 -0.57 -7.18 -29.18
N ASN A 216 -0.58 -7.62 -30.44
CA ASN A 216 -1.59 -8.56 -30.93
C ASN A 216 -1.27 -9.98 -30.46
N SER A 217 -2.17 -10.95 -30.71
CA SER A 217 -2.00 -12.33 -30.25
C SER A 217 -0.73 -13.00 -30.80
N ARG A 218 -0.33 -12.70 -32.04
CA ARG A 218 0.91 -13.23 -32.65
C ARG A 218 2.14 -12.63 -31.96
N ASP A 219 2.14 -11.32 -31.70
CA ASP A 219 3.22 -10.64 -30.97
C ASP A 219 3.35 -11.22 -29.56
N THR A 220 2.23 -11.42 -28.86
CA THR A 220 2.20 -11.97 -27.51
C THR A 220 2.80 -13.37 -27.46
N ILE A 221 2.43 -14.27 -28.37
CA ILE A 221 2.99 -15.64 -28.45
C ILE A 221 4.48 -15.61 -28.73
N ARG A 222 4.92 -14.76 -29.67
CA ARG A 222 6.35 -14.62 -30.02
C ARG A 222 7.14 -14.08 -28.80
N ASN A 223 6.65 -13.03 -28.18
CA ASN A 223 7.31 -12.40 -27.05
C ASN A 223 7.36 -13.34 -25.84
N ASP A 224 6.31 -14.13 -25.61
CA ASP A 224 6.27 -15.14 -24.54
C ASP A 224 7.40 -16.18 -24.69
N ARG A 225 7.65 -16.66 -25.92
CA ARG A 225 8.77 -17.57 -26.20
C ARG A 225 10.11 -16.91 -25.88
N ILE A 226 10.29 -15.64 -26.23
CA ILE A 226 11.53 -14.90 -25.95
C ILE A 226 11.70 -14.72 -24.42
N ILE A 227 10.63 -14.36 -23.70
CA ILE A 227 10.67 -14.20 -22.24
C ILE A 227 11.03 -15.51 -21.55
N LYS A 228 10.41 -16.62 -21.96
CA LYS A 228 10.71 -17.96 -21.42
C LYS A 228 12.16 -18.37 -21.63
N ASN A 229 12.69 -18.15 -22.85
CA ASN A 229 14.08 -18.45 -23.14
C ASN A 229 15.08 -17.58 -22.37
N GLN A 230 14.70 -16.36 -21.97
CA GLN A 230 15.53 -15.48 -21.11
C GLN A 230 15.51 -15.90 -19.65
N LEU A 231 14.40 -16.50 -19.18
CA LEU A 231 14.24 -16.94 -17.78
C LEU A 231 14.84 -18.33 -17.53
N ASP A 232 14.87 -19.20 -18.56
CA ASP A 232 15.42 -20.56 -18.50
C ASP A 232 16.25 -20.80 -19.79
N PRO A 233 17.47 -20.25 -19.83
CA PRO A 233 18.36 -20.45 -20.97
C PRO A 233 18.87 -21.90 -20.96
N ARG A 234 18.09 -22.82 -21.53
CA ARG A 234 18.58 -24.18 -21.78
C ARG A 234 19.58 -24.14 -22.93
N PRO A 235 20.76 -24.75 -22.76
CA PRO A 235 21.67 -24.89 -23.87
C PRO A 235 20.97 -25.64 -25.00
N ILE A 236 21.08 -25.12 -26.22
CA ILE A 236 20.58 -25.82 -27.41
C ILE A 236 21.41 -27.08 -27.56
N GLU A 237 20.80 -28.26 -27.52
CA GLU A 237 21.48 -29.53 -27.82
C GLU A 237 22.18 -29.43 -29.18
N GLY A 238 23.50 -29.58 -29.23
CA GLY A 238 24.30 -29.39 -30.41
C GLY A 238 24.78 -27.98 -30.73
N GLY A 239 24.59 -27.02 -29.81
CA GLY A 239 25.15 -25.67 -29.91
C GLY A 239 26.65 -25.62 -29.60
N ASN A 240 27.38 -24.67 -30.23
CA ASN A 240 28.84 -24.48 -30.06
C ASN A 240 29.25 -23.91 -28.66
N CYS A 241 28.39 -23.94 -27.65
CA CYS A 241 28.73 -23.54 -26.30
C CYS A 241 29.05 -24.79 -25.46
N PRO A 242 30.27 -24.91 -24.88
CA PRO A 242 30.55 -25.98 -23.94
C PRO A 242 29.64 -25.84 -22.71
N ALA A 243 29.20 -26.98 -22.17
CA ALA A 243 28.35 -27.09 -20.99
C ALA A 243 29.05 -26.59 -19.73
#